data_b0f34406ff22cd02be10ef50693b9c0b
#
_entry.id   b0f34406ff22cd02be10ef50693b9c0b
#
_cell.length_a   1.000
_cell.length_b   1.000
_cell.length_c   1.000
_cell.angle_alpha   90.00
_cell.angle_beta   90.00
_cell.angle_gamma   90.00
#
_symmetry.space_group_name_H-M   'P 1'
#
loop_
_entity.id
_entity.type
_entity.pdbx_description
1 polymer ?
#
loop_
_entity_poly.entity_id
_entity_poly.type
_entity_poly.pdbx_seq_one_letter_code
_entity_poly.pdbx_strand_id
1 'polypeptide(L)'
;MRKTFFLRIAAILLPLLMAVPATAAHKNFKVSVYVRAYEVQKMKDPAWLESTWKIISDQLDVDKIYLETHRDLLIVDDETLEQAKAFFLKRGIEVAGGITYTINEANDFETFSYSDPKDREMVRRIAEHTAKHFDEFILDDFFFTSSKKDVEIEAKGDRSWTEYRLELLKEAGKTLVVDPAKAVNPKVKVIIKYPNWYDHFQGLGFSLEDGPKIFDGVWTGTETRDPSSAQHLQNYLGYNIMRYFEHLSGGRNGGGWVDAGGIFMSMDRYAEQLHLTAIAQARDVMLFAYNQLLEV
;
A
#
# COMPACT_ATOMS: atom_id res chain seq x y z
N MET A 1 -21.70 69.74 -28.45
CA MET A 1 -21.61 68.32 -28.89
C MET A 1 -20.81 67.53 -27.87
N ARG A 2 -21.48 66.77 -26.97
CA ARG A 2 -20.85 65.92 -25.99
C ARG A 2 -21.01 64.45 -26.45
N LYS A 3 -19.91 63.82 -26.77
CA LYS A 3 -19.90 62.37 -27.08
C LYS A 3 -19.74 61.58 -25.78
N THR A 4 -20.77 60.89 -25.40
CA THR A 4 -20.79 59.91 -24.29
C THR A 4 -20.17 58.58 -24.75
N PHE A 5 -19.09 58.15 -24.09
CA PHE A 5 -18.39 56.88 -24.30
C PHE A 5 -19.04 55.84 -23.40
N PHE A 6 -19.76 54.86 -23.96
CA PHE A 6 -20.27 53.71 -23.22
C PHE A 6 -19.20 52.63 -23.12
N LEU A 7 -18.67 52.44 -21.92
CA LEU A 7 -17.76 51.35 -21.61
C LEU A 7 -18.61 50.06 -21.30
N ARG A 8 -18.58 49.09 -22.20
CA ARG A 8 -19.20 47.79 -21.96
C ARG A 8 -18.21 46.92 -21.17
N ILE A 9 -18.48 46.74 -19.88
CA ILE A 9 -17.78 45.74 -19.04
C ILE A 9 -18.43 44.41 -19.32
N ALA A 10 -17.73 43.53 -20.03
CA ALA A 10 -18.09 42.14 -20.16
C ALA A 10 -17.64 41.39 -18.88
N ALA A 11 -18.57 41.09 -18.01
CA ALA A 11 -18.33 40.22 -16.87
C ALA A 11 -18.15 38.76 -17.35
N ILE A 12 -16.91 38.25 -17.33
CA ILE A 12 -16.62 36.83 -17.54
C ILE A 12 -16.97 36.13 -16.25
N LEU A 13 -18.12 35.46 -16.23
CA LEU A 13 -18.46 34.50 -15.19
C LEU A 13 -17.57 33.24 -15.38
N LEU A 14 -16.50 33.16 -14.61
CA LEU A 14 -15.73 31.94 -14.46
C LEU A 14 -16.59 31.00 -13.60
N PRO A 15 -16.96 29.80 -14.08
CA PRO A 15 -17.63 28.85 -13.22
C PRO A 15 -16.60 28.37 -12.17
N LEU A 16 -16.81 28.78 -10.93
CA LEU A 16 -16.12 28.22 -9.78
C LEU A 16 -16.60 26.77 -9.66
N LEU A 17 -15.84 25.81 -10.19
CA LEU A 17 -16.02 24.41 -9.86
C LEU A 17 -15.73 24.29 -8.34
N MET A 18 -16.77 24.37 -7.53
CA MET A 18 -16.69 23.91 -6.15
C MET A 18 -16.45 22.42 -6.21
N ALA A 19 -15.21 22.02 -5.94
CA ALA A 19 -14.92 20.63 -5.58
C ALA A 19 -15.72 20.34 -4.30
N VAL A 20 -16.81 19.63 -4.45
CA VAL A 20 -17.55 19.08 -3.30
C VAL A 20 -16.55 18.12 -2.64
N PRO A 21 -16.16 18.33 -1.38
CA PRO A 21 -15.32 17.36 -0.71
C PRO A 21 -16.07 16.03 -0.74
N ALA A 22 -15.43 14.99 -1.26
CA ALA A 22 -15.95 13.64 -1.15
C ALA A 22 -16.07 13.34 0.35
N THR A 23 -17.29 13.28 0.85
CA THR A 23 -17.55 12.80 2.22
C THR A 23 -17.33 11.30 2.20
N ALA A 24 -16.45 10.79 3.07
CA ALA A 24 -16.28 9.36 3.23
C ALA A 24 -17.62 8.67 3.43
N ALA A 25 -17.86 7.58 2.72
CA ALA A 25 -19.09 6.81 2.81
C ALA A 25 -19.32 6.29 4.24
N HIS A 26 -18.23 6.01 4.97
CA HIS A 26 -18.24 5.52 6.34
C HIS A 26 -17.83 6.63 7.32
N LYS A 27 -18.63 6.79 8.37
CA LYS A 27 -18.47 7.91 9.31
C LYS A 27 -17.18 7.85 10.15
N ASN A 28 -16.71 6.66 10.50
CA ASN A 28 -15.67 6.46 11.50
C ASN A 28 -14.35 5.94 10.94
N PHE A 29 -14.33 5.42 9.72
CA PHE A 29 -13.15 4.90 9.04
C PHE A 29 -13.35 4.99 7.52
N LYS A 30 -12.28 4.85 6.76
CA LYS A 30 -12.32 4.68 5.30
C LYS A 30 -12.30 3.21 4.94
N VAL A 31 -12.86 2.88 3.79
CA VAL A 31 -12.71 1.58 3.14
C VAL A 31 -11.79 1.74 1.94
N SER A 32 -10.70 1.00 1.94
CA SER A 32 -9.74 0.97 0.85
C SER A 32 -9.68 -0.40 0.19
N VAL A 33 -9.34 -0.43 -1.08
CA VAL A 33 -9.11 -1.67 -1.83
C VAL A 33 -7.70 -1.64 -2.42
N TYR A 34 -6.97 -2.75 -2.25
CA TYR A 34 -5.66 -2.94 -2.88
C TYR A 34 -5.80 -3.69 -4.19
N VAL A 35 -5.15 -3.18 -5.23
CA VAL A 35 -5.12 -3.79 -6.57
C VAL A 35 -3.71 -4.23 -6.87
N ARG A 36 -3.49 -5.53 -7.00
CA ARG A 36 -2.16 -6.06 -7.33
C ARG A 36 -1.73 -5.65 -8.74
N ALA A 37 -0.43 -5.58 -8.98
CA ALA A 37 0.14 -5.17 -10.27
C ALA A 37 -0.45 -5.94 -11.48
N TYR A 38 -0.80 -7.20 -11.28
CA TYR A 38 -1.43 -8.02 -12.32
C TYR A 38 -2.81 -7.51 -12.76
N GLU A 39 -3.63 -7.06 -11.81
CA GLU A 39 -4.94 -6.49 -12.08
C GLU A 39 -4.81 -5.05 -12.58
N VAL A 40 -3.87 -4.27 -12.04
CA VAL A 40 -3.58 -2.92 -12.55
C VAL A 40 -3.18 -2.98 -14.02
N GLN A 41 -2.34 -3.95 -14.41
CA GLN A 41 -1.94 -4.13 -15.81
C GLN A 41 -3.12 -4.45 -16.73
N LYS A 42 -4.19 -5.09 -16.22
CA LYS A 42 -5.43 -5.34 -16.99
C LYS A 42 -6.28 -4.08 -17.14
N MET A 43 -6.11 -3.07 -16.30
CA MET A 43 -6.87 -1.82 -16.34
C MET A 43 -6.59 -0.96 -17.59
N LYS A 44 -5.57 -1.32 -18.37
CA LYS A 44 -5.38 -0.75 -19.71
C LYS A 44 -6.54 -1.02 -20.66
N ASP A 45 -7.34 -2.08 -20.41
CA ASP A 45 -8.61 -2.31 -21.09
C ASP A 45 -9.74 -1.59 -20.36
N PRO A 46 -10.30 -0.50 -20.92
CA PRO A 46 -11.36 0.26 -20.27
C PRO A 46 -12.65 -0.56 -20.05
N ALA A 47 -12.94 -1.54 -20.93
CA ALA A 47 -14.12 -2.37 -20.79
C ALA A 47 -13.99 -3.35 -19.61
N TRP A 48 -12.81 -3.93 -19.45
CA TRP A 48 -12.50 -4.76 -18.30
C TRP A 48 -12.57 -3.95 -16.99
N LEU A 49 -11.96 -2.77 -16.97
CA LEU A 49 -11.96 -1.88 -15.79
C LEU A 49 -13.38 -1.46 -15.40
N GLU A 50 -14.20 -1.02 -16.35
CA GLU A 50 -15.58 -0.60 -16.08
C GLU A 50 -16.43 -1.77 -15.55
N SER A 51 -16.33 -2.96 -16.19
CA SER A 51 -17.14 -4.12 -15.81
C SER A 51 -16.77 -4.68 -14.44
N THR A 52 -15.47 -4.75 -14.11
CA THR A 52 -15.02 -5.28 -12.83
C THR A 52 -15.23 -4.27 -11.70
N TRP A 53 -15.01 -2.98 -11.96
CA TRP A 53 -15.34 -1.93 -10.99
C TRP A 53 -16.82 -1.90 -10.65
N LYS A 54 -17.68 -2.11 -11.64
CA LYS A 54 -19.13 -2.18 -11.40
C LYS A 54 -19.50 -3.28 -10.39
N ILE A 55 -18.89 -4.46 -10.47
CA ILE A 55 -19.14 -5.55 -9.53
C ILE A 55 -18.82 -5.11 -8.10
N ILE A 56 -17.69 -4.44 -7.90
CA ILE A 56 -17.25 -3.99 -6.57
C ILE A 56 -18.13 -2.83 -6.08
N SER A 57 -18.35 -1.82 -6.91
CA SER A 57 -19.10 -0.61 -6.50
C SER A 57 -20.58 -0.84 -6.31
N ASP A 58 -21.15 -1.91 -6.87
CA ASP A 58 -22.54 -2.30 -6.58
C ASP A 58 -22.72 -2.90 -5.16
N GLN A 59 -21.61 -3.30 -4.51
CA GLN A 59 -21.63 -3.99 -3.23
C GLN A 59 -20.91 -3.23 -2.11
N LEU A 60 -19.98 -2.35 -2.46
CA LEU A 60 -19.07 -1.73 -1.52
C LEU A 60 -18.84 -0.25 -1.84
N ASP A 61 -19.04 0.60 -0.85
CA ASP A 61 -18.65 2.01 -0.91
C ASP A 61 -17.14 2.11 -0.62
N VAL A 62 -16.35 2.35 -1.68
CA VAL A 62 -14.89 2.46 -1.60
C VAL A 62 -14.47 3.92 -1.55
N ASP A 63 -13.75 4.29 -0.49
CA ASP A 63 -13.23 5.65 -0.30
C ASP A 63 -11.88 5.84 -1.01
N LYS A 64 -11.06 4.78 -1.08
CA LYS A 64 -9.70 4.85 -1.60
C LYS A 64 -9.27 3.57 -2.30
N ILE A 65 -8.43 3.72 -3.32
CA ILE A 65 -7.83 2.58 -4.02
C ILE A 65 -6.31 2.72 -4.05
N TYR A 66 -5.63 1.60 -3.83
CA TYR A 66 -4.19 1.49 -3.95
C TYR A 66 -3.86 0.70 -5.21
N LEU A 67 -3.16 1.34 -6.15
CA LEU A 67 -2.73 0.75 -7.42
C LEU A 67 -1.28 0.31 -7.28
N GLU A 68 -1.06 -1.00 -7.27
CA GLU A 68 0.28 -1.54 -7.15
C GLU A 68 1.05 -1.35 -8.45
N THR A 69 2.27 -0.85 -8.34
CA THR A 69 3.12 -0.53 -9.49
C THR A 69 4.11 -1.62 -9.81
N HIS A 70 4.42 -2.47 -8.83
CA HIS A 70 5.40 -3.55 -8.98
C HIS A 70 5.03 -4.78 -8.13
N ARG A 71 5.13 -5.96 -8.74
CA ARG A 71 5.08 -7.30 -8.14
C ARG A 71 5.72 -8.30 -9.09
N ASP A 72 6.57 -9.22 -8.58
CA ASP A 72 7.20 -10.30 -9.36
C ASP A 72 7.88 -9.83 -10.64
N LEU A 73 8.68 -8.78 -10.54
CA LEU A 73 9.37 -8.10 -11.65
C LEU A 73 8.43 -7.47 -12.71
N LEU A 74 7.11 -7.58 -12.55
CA LEU A 74 6.16 -6.81 -13.35
C LEU A 74 6.17 -5.36 -12.85
N ILE A 75 6.55 -4.42 -13.71
CA ILE A 75 6.38 -2.98 -13.50
C ILE A 75 5.26 -2.52 -14.41
N VAL A 76 4.21 -1.97 -13.83
CA VAL A 76 3.08 -1.42 -14.59
C VAL A 76 3.53 -0.15 -15.30
N ASP A 77 3.20 -0.03 -16.58
CA ASP A 77 3.61 1.10 -17.40
C ASP A 77 2.89 2.42 -17.02
N ASP A 78 3.54 3.54 -17.34
CA ASP A 78 3.06 4.89 -17.03
C ASP A 78 1.63 5.16 -17.57
N GLU A 79 1.35 4.73 -18.80
CA GLU A 79 0.06 4.98 -19.47
C GLU A 79 -1.08 4.25 -18.73
N THR A 80 -0.88 2.98 -18.40
CA THR A 80 -1.84 2.18 -17.65
C THR A 80 -2.10 2.77 -16.26
N LEU A 81 -1.05 3.21 -15.55
CA LEU A 81 -1.20 3.85 -14.23
C LEU A 81 -2.01 5.14 -14.31
N GLU A 82 -1.70 6.04 -15.24
CA GLU A 82 -2.43 7.31 -15.38
C GLU A 82 -3.88 7.09 -15.83
N GLN A 83 -4.14 6.10 -16.69
CA GLN A 83 -5.50 5.73 -17.08
C GLN A 83 -6.31 5.23 -15.89
N ALA A 84 -5.79 4.27 -15.14
CA ALA A 84 -6.45 3.71 -13.96
C ALA A 84 -6.69 4.80 -12.88
N LYS A 85 -5.68 5.61 -12.62
CA LYS A 85 -5.76 6.74 -11.68
C LYS A 85 -6.86 7.73 -12.08
N ALA A 86 -6.89 8.14 -13.35
CA ALA A 86 -7.91 9.06 -13.86
C ALA A 86 -9.33 8.49 -13.75
N PHE A 87 -9.49 7.17 -13.97
CA PHE A 87 -10.76 6.46 -13.84
C PHE A 87 -11.33 6.57 -12.42
N PHE A 88 -10.53 6.32 -11.41
CA PHE A 88 -10.96 6.37 -10.00
C PHE A 88 -11.15 7.80 -9.49
N LEU A 89 -10.22 8.71 -9.79
CA LEU A 89 -10.32 10.12 -9.40
C LEU A 89 -11.60 10.79 -9.97
N LYS A 90 -11.97 10.47 -11.21
CA LYS A 90 -13.22 10.97 -11.82
C LYS A 90 -14.48 10.51 -11.06
N ARG A 91 -14.38 9.44 -10.31
CA ARG A 91 -15.46 8.88 -9.47
C ARG A 91 -15.41 9.37 -8.02
N GLY A 92 -14.51 10.29 -7.69
CA GLY A 92 -14.34 10.83 -6.35
C GLY A 92 -13.59 9.90 -5.38
N ILE A 93 -12.94 8.85 -5.91
CA ILE A 93 -12.18 7.88 -5.11
C ILE A 93 -10.75 8.38 -4.97
N GLU A 94 -10.22 8.39 -3.76
CA GLU A 94 -8.82 8.68 -3.51
C GLU A 94 -7.93 7.60 -4.14
N VAL A 95 -6.76 7.96 -4.66
CA VAL A 95 -5.86 7.02 -5.30
C VAL A 95 -4.45 7.14 -4.72
N ALA A 96 -3.87 6.01 -4.35
CA ALA A 96 -2.49 5.89 -3.90
C ALA A 96 -1.76 4.76 -4.63
N GLY A 97 -0.45 4.71 -4.51
CA GLY A 97 0.38 3.64 -5.06
C GLY A 97 0.62 2.49 -4.08
N GLY A 98 1.02 1.36 -4.60
CA GLY A 98 1.49 0.22 -3.82
C GLY A 98 2.75 -0.40 -4.44
N ILE A 99 3.57 -1.01 -3.61
CA ILE A 99 4.77 -1.73 -4.04
C ILE A 99 4.86 -3.05 -3.26
N THR A 100 5.04 -4.15 -3.99
CA THR A 100 5.45 -5.43 -3.42
C THR A 100 6.83 -5.77 -3.97
N TYR A 101 7.84 -5.86 -3.10
CA TYR A 101 9.23 -6.10 -3.50
C TYR A 101 9.53 -7.60 -3.63
N THR A 102 8.68 -8.34 -4.36
CA THR A 102 8.94 -9.74 -4.72
C THR A 102 9.62 -9.85 -6.09
N ILE A 103 10.49 -10.85 -6.25
CA ILE A 103 11.03 -11.29 -7.53
C ILE A 103 10.16 -12.42 -8.08
N ASN A 104 9.71 -13.32 -7.19
CA ASN A 104 8.89 -14.45 -7.55
C ASN A 104 8.13 -14.99 -6.32
N GLU A 105 6.83 -14.71 -6.25
CA GLU A 105 5.96 -15.25 -5.18
C GLU A 105 5.87 -16.77 -5.20
N ALA A 106 5.88 -17.39 -6.39
CA ALA A 106 5.80 -18.85 -6.51
C ALA A 106 7.08 -19.56 -6.04
N ASN A 107 8.20 -18.84 -5.89
CA ASN A 107 9.45 -19.33 -5.34
C ASN A 107 9.61 -18.91 -3.88
N ASP A 108 8.70 -19.36 -3.02
CA ASP A 108 8.71 -19.10 -1.57
C ASP A 108 8.85 -17.61 -1.22
N PHE A 109 8.13 -16.78 -1.99
CA PHE A 109 8.15 -15.31 -1.88
C PHE A 109 9.57 -14.71 -1.98
N GLU A 110 10.34 -15.13 -2.98
CA GLU A 110 11.67 -14.58 -3.21
C GLU A 110 11.63 -13.05 -3.32
N THR A 111 12.38 -12.38 -2.46
CA THR A 111 12.54 -10.92 -2.45
C THR A 111 13.89 -10.49 -3.00
N PHE A 112 14.05 -9.19 -3.27
CA PHE A 112 15.34 -8.62 -3.67
C PHE A 112 16.41 -8.80 -2.60
N SER A 113 17.68 -8.93 -3.04
CA SER A 113 18.83 -8.85 -2.17
C SER A 113 19.22 -7.38 -1.97
N TYR A 114 19.04 -6.88 -0.77
CA TYR A 114 19.40 -5.49 -0.45
C TYR A 114 20.91 -5.27 -0.30
N SER A 115 21.73 -6.32 -0.50
CA SER A 115 23.18 -6.25 -0.58
C SER A 115 23.73 -6.38 -1.99
N ASP A 116 22.95 -6.89 -2.94
CA ASP A 116 23.34 -6.97 -4.35
C ASP A 116 23.14 -5.62 -5.06
N PRO A 117 24.17 -5.06 -5.72
CA PRO A 117 24.06 -3.75 -6.37
C PRO A 117 22.98 -3.66 -7.46
N LYS A 118 22.69 -4.76 -8.17
CA LYS A 118 21.65 -4.76 -9.23
C LYS A 118 20.27 -4.75 -8.63
N ASP A 119 20.05 -5.55 -7.58
CA ASP A 119 18.79 -5.60 -6.87
C ASP A 119 18.52 -4.26 -6.17
N ARG A 120 19.52 -3.66 -5.54
CA ARG A 120 19.44 -2.32 -4.93
C ARG A 120 19.03 -1.25 -5.95
N GLU A 121 19.61 -1.28 -7.14
CA GLU A 121 19.24 -0.35 -8.21
C GLU A 121 17.78 -0.57 -8.66
N MET A 122 17.32 -1.83 -8.75
CA MET A 122 15.95 -2.13 -9.11
C MET A 122 14.98 -1.63 -8.02
N VAL A 123 15.25 -1.89 -6.75
CA VAL A 123 14.44 -1.40 -5.61
C VAL A 123 14.30 0.13 -5.68
N ARG A 124 15.40 0.85 -5.90
CA ARG A 124 15.41 2.31 -6.04
C ARG A 124 14.52 2.78 -7.21
N ARG A 125 14.69 2.19 -8.38
CA ARG A 125 13.92 2.53 -9.60
C ARG A 125 12.42 2.30 -9.42
N ILE A 126 12.02 1.23 -8.73
CA ILE A 126 10.61 0.95 -8.43
C ILE A 126 10.04 2.05 -7.53
N ALA A 127 10.77 2.46 -6.48
CA ALA A 127 10.33 3.54 -5.61
C ALA A 127 10.18 4.88 -6.35
N GLU A 128 11.16 5.22 -7.19
CA GLU A 128 11.14 6.42 -8.03
C GLU A 128 9.98 6.40 -9.03
N HIS A 129 9.75 5.26 -9.70
CA HIS A 129 8.63 5.07 -10.61
C HIS A 129 7.29 5.29 -9.90
N THR A 130 7.11 4.70 -8.74
CA THR A 130 5.87 4.85 -7.96
C THR A 130 5.65 6.29 -7.50
N ALA A 131 6.70 6.93 -6.99
CA ALA A 131 6.64 8.33 -6.52
C ALA A 131 6.35 9.34 -7.64
N LYS A 132 6.69 9.01 -8.89
CA LYS A 132 6.36 9.83 -10.08
C LYS A 132 4.84 9.95 -10.29
N HIS A 133 4.08 8.91 -9.94
CA HIS A 133 2.66 8.80 -10.21
C HIS A 133 1.77 9.12 -9.01
N PHE A 134 2.27 8.96 -7.78
CA PHE A 134 1.44 9.04 -6.57
C PHE A 134 2.05 9.94 -5.50
N ASP A 135 1.20 10.70 -4.80
CA ASP A 135 1.57 11.50 -3.63
C ASP A 135 1.59 10.67 -2.33
N GLU A 136 1.17 9.42 -2.40
CA GLU A 136 1.25 8.44 -1.32
C GLU A 136 1.40 7.04 -1.90
N PHE A 137 2.26 6.22 -1.30
CA PHE A 137 2.29 4.80 -1.60
C PHE A 137 2.64 3.96 -0.37
N ILE A 138 2.20 2.70 -0.39
CA ILE A 138 2.44 1.73 0.66
C ILE A 138 3.37 0.62 0.17
N LEU A 139 4.33 0.25 1.00
CA LEU A 139 5.09 -0.99 0.85
C LEU A 139 4.28 -2.11 1.48
N ASP A 140 3.90 -3.10 0.68
CA ASP A 140 3.35 -4.35 1.18
C ASP A 140 4.40 -5.08 2.04
N ASP A 141 4.00 -6.06 2.83
CA ASP A 141 4.82 -6.71 3.84
C ASP A 141 6.03 -7.51 3.31
N PHE A 142 6.33 -7.39 2.02
CA PHE A 142 7.51 -8.00 1.37
C PHE A 142 8.75 -7.09 1.32
N PHE A 143 8.76 -5.98 2.05
CA PHE A 143 9.99 -5.23 2.31
C PHE A 143 10.74 -5.85 3.49
N PHE A 144 11.27 -7.06 3.26
CA PHE A 144 12.05 -7.84 4.21
C PHE A 144 13.13 -8.64 3.48
N THR A 145 13.99 -9.34 4.21
CA THR A 145 14.91 -10.32 3.64
C THR A 145 15.09 -11.55 4.51
N SER A 146 14.98 -12.71 3.87
CA SER A 146 15.39 -14.00 4.43
C SER A 146 16.60 -14.57 3.69
N SER A 147 17.12 -13.86 2.69
CA SER A 147 18.21 -14.30 1.83
C SER A 147 19.45 -14.73 2.60
N LYS A 148 20.11 -15.76 2.09
CA LYS A 148 21.42 -16.28 2.52
C LYS A 148 22.32 -16.54 1.32
N LYS A 149 22.15 -15.75 0.24
CA LYS A 149 23.04 -15.79 -0.91
C LYS A 149 24.47 -15.40 -0.48
N ASP A 150 25.48 -15.79 -1.25
CA ASP A 150 26.88 -15.53 -0.89
C ASP A 150 27.17 -14.06 -0.60
N VAL A 151 26.59 -13.15 -1.38
CA VAL A 151 26.69 -11.70 -1.14
C VAL A 151 26.17 -11.27 0.22
N GLU A 152 25.12 -11.91 0.71
CA GLU A 152 24.55 -11.64 2.03
C GLU A 152 25.43 -12.21 3.15
N ILE A 153 25.98 -13.42 2.94
CA ILE A 153 26.91 -14.05 3.89
C ILE A 153 28.16 -13.21 4.05
N GLU A 154 28.73 -12.75 2.93
CA GLU A 154 29.91 -11.87 2.92
C GLU A 154 29.60 -10.52 3.60
N ALA A 155 28.51 -9.87 3.21
CA ALA A 155 28.12 -8.59 3.77
C ALA A 155 27.78 -8.67 5.26
N LYS A 156 27.23 -9.81 5.74
CA LYS A 156 26.92 -10.04 7.14
C LYS A 156 28.20 -10.08 7.99
N GLY A 157 29.25 -10.74 7.51
CA GLY A 157 30.46 -10.97 8.28
C GLY A 157 30.18 -11.71 9.59
N ASP A 158 30.76 -11.23 10.69
CA ASP A 158 30.63 -11.86 12.02
C ASP A 158 29.32 -11.52 12.77
N ARG A 159 28.50 -10.60 12.24
CA ARG A 159 27.22 -10.24 12.86
C ARG A 159 26.23 -11.39 12.87
N SER A 160 25.33 -11.42 13.81
CA SER A 160 24.14 -12.29 13.74
C SER A 160 23.27 -11.93 12.52
N TRP A 161 22.44 -12.84 12.05
CA TRP A 161 21.50 -12.54 10.96
C TRP A 161 20.50 -11.44 11.35
N THR A 162 20.09 -11.41 12.60
CA THR A 162 19.18 -10.37 13.12
C THR A 162 19.82 -8.99 13.08
N GLU A 163 21.02 -8.81 13.64
CA GLU A 163 21.74 -7.54 13.61
C GLU A 163 21.95 -7.05 12.19
N TYR A 164 22.48 -7.92 11.33
CA TYR A 164 22.74 -7.59 9.93
C TYR A 164 21.48 -7.15 9.19
N ARG A 165 20.39 -7.92 9.30
CA ARG A 165 19.14 -7.63 8.58
C ARG A 165 18.44 -6.37 9.09
N LEU A 166 18.46 -6.11 10.38
CA LEU A 166 17.92 -4.87 10.93
C LEU A 166 18.68 -3.64 10.44
N GLU A 167 20.01 -3.68 10.43
CA GLU A 167 20.86 -2.61 9.88
C GLU A 167 20.64 -2.44 8.37
N LEU A 168 20.61 -3.53 7.62
CA LEU A 168 20.44 -3.55 6.18
C LEU A 168 19.09 -2.94 5.76
N LEU A 169 17.99 -3.38 6.36
CA LEU A 169 16.66 -2.89 6.00
C LEU A 169 16.40 -1.45 6.47
N LYS A 170 17.03 -1.05 7.57
CA LYS A 170 17.04 0.35 8.00
C LYS A 170 17.74 1.25 6.96
N GLU A 171 18.92 0.84 6.51
CA GLU A 171 19.66 1.56 5.48
C GLU A 171 18.90 1.56 4.15
N ALA A 172 18.44 0.40 3.68
CA ALA A 172 17.71 0.24 2.42
C ALA A 172 16.40 1.06 2.42
N GLY A 173 15.64 1.03 3.50
CA GLY A 173 14.40 1.81 3.63
C GLY A 173 14.64 3.29 3.42
N LYS A 174 15.71 3.83 4.00
CA LYS A 174 16.07 5.23 3.83
C LYS A 174 16.63 5.51 2.43
N THR A 175 17.68 4.79 2.02
CA THR A 175 18.49 5.17 0.86
C THR A 175 17.97 4.66 -0.47
N LEU A 176 17.19 3.56 -0.47
CA LEU A 176 16.64 2.97 -1.69
C LEU A 176 15.15 3.28 -1.90
N VAL A 177 14.43 3.65 -0.83
CA VAL A 177 12.99 3.88 -0.93
C VAL A 177 12.64 5.33 -0.62
N VAL A 178 12.83 5.80 0.61
CA VAL A 178 12.31 7.10 1.05
C VAL A 178 13.05 8.26 0.39
N ASP A 179 14.37 8.30 0.44
CA ASP A 179 15.15 9.40 -0.13
C ASP A 179 14.97 9.50 -1.66
N PRO A 180 15.05 8.41 -2.46
CA PRO A 180 14.79 8.47 -3.89
C PRO A 180 13.35 8.88 -4.24
N ALA A 181 12.37 8.33 -3.54
CA ALA A 181 10.98 8.70 -3.74
C ALA A 181 10.75 10.19 -3.50
N LYS A 182 11.29 10.74 -2.42
CA LYS A 182 11.20 12.18 -2.10
C LYS A 182 12.02 13.08 -3.02
N ALA A 183 13.07 12.56 -3.62
CA ALA A 183 13.82 13.27 -4.66
C ALA A 183 12.99 13.45 -5.94
N VAL A 184 12.16 12.46 -6.30
CA VAL A 184 11.23 12.52 -7.44
C VAL A 184 10.00 13.36 -7.11
N ASN A 185 9.38 13.10 -5.96
CA ASN A 185 8.19 13.81 -5.49
C ASN A 185 8.36 14.24 -4.02
N PRO A 186 8.74 15.51 -3.76
CA PRO A 186 8.96 15.99 -2.39
C PRO A 186 7.73 15.91 -1.46
N LYS A 187 6.52 15.73 -2.01
CA LYS A 187 5.27 15.64 -1.25
C LYS A 187 4.91 14.21 -0.90
N VAL A 188 5.58 13.23 -1.52
CA VAL A 188 5.19 11.83 -1.38
C VAL A 188 5.26 11.36 0.07
N LYS A 189 4.23 10.64 0.49
CA LYS A 189 4.20 9.91 1.74
C LYS A 189 4.50 8.45 1.47
N VAL A 190 5.53 7.94 2.10
CA VAL A 190 5.93 6.54 2.03
C VAL A 190 5.49 5.82 3.29
N ILE A 191 4.67 4.80 3.12
CA ILE A 191 4.08 4.04 4.22
C ILE A 191 4.69 2.63 4.23
N ILE A 192 5.05 2.14 5.41
CA ILE A 192 5.44 0.74 5.59
C ILE A 192 4.30 -0.05 6.23
N LYS A 193 3.98 -1.23 5.67
CA LYS A 193 3.11 -2.21 6.30
C LYS A 193 3.95 -3.18 7.14
N TYR A 194 3.59 -3.32 8.40
CA TYR A 194 4.09 -4.40 9.26
C TYR A 194 3.11 -5.57 9.18
N PRO A 195 3.58 -6.77 8.81
CA PRO A 195 2.72 -7.95 8.75
C PRO A 195 2.27 -8.41 10.14
N ASN A 196 1.41 -9.40 10.18
CA ASN A 196 0.99 -10.03 11.43
C ASN A 196 2.00 -11.05 11.98
N TRP A 197 3.15 -11.24 11.35
CA TRP A 197 4.20 -12.22 11.74
C TRP A 197 5.13 -11.65 12.81
N TYR A 198 4.57 -11.16 13.90
CA TYR A 198 5.29 -10.40 14.91
C TYR A 198 6.49 -11.13 15.54
N ASP A 199 6.45 -12.45 15.59
CA ASP A 199 7.53 -13.31 16.08
C ASP A 199 8.73 -13.43 15.10
N HIS A 200 8.56 -13.03 13.85
CA HIS A 200 9.60 -13.03 12.84
C HIS A 200 10.20 -11.65 12.52
N PHE A 201 9.68 -10.57 13.04
CA PHE A 201 10.05 -9.21 12.65
C PHE A 201 11.56 -8.99 12.63
N GLN A 202 12.23 -9.22 13.74
CA GLN A 202 13.67 -8.96 13.86
C GLN A 202 14.50 -9.88 12.94
N GLY A 203 14.11 -11.13 12.84
CA GLY A 203 14.79 -12.12 11.99
C GLY A 203 14.65 -11.82 10.49
N LEU A 204 13.65 -11.02 10.08
CA LEU A 204 13.39 -10.61 8.71
C LEU A 204 13.82 -9.17 8.40
N GLY A 205 14.30 -8.42 9.41
CA GLY A 205 14.79 -7.05 9.25
C GLY A 205 13.74 -5.96 9.52
N PHE A 206 12.56 -6.30 10.02
CA PHE A 206 11.57 -5.31 10.46
C PHE A 206 12.02 -4.66 11.78
N SER A 207 12.55 -3.44 11.69
CA SER A 207 12.92 -2.65 12.87
C SER A 207 11.68 -2.00 13.48
N LEU A 208 11.40 -2.32 14.73
CA LEU A 208 10.33 -1.68 15.50
C LEU A 208 10.75 -0.31 16.05
N GLU A 209 12.05 -0.09 16.23
CA GLU A 209 12.58 1.18 16.77
C GLU A 209 12.77 2.25 15.69
N ASP A 210 13.32 1.85 14.55
CA ASP A 210 13.74 2.76 13.48
C ASP A 210 12.71 2.85 12.33
N GLY A 211 12.09 1.74 11.94
CA GLY A 211 11.14 1.71 10.83
C GLY A 211 10.04 2.76 10.95
N PRO A 212 9.32 2.87 12.09
CA PRO A 212 8.29 3.89 12.26
C PRO A 212 8.81 5.33 12.21
N LYS A 213 10.11 5.56 12.28
CA LYS A 213 10.75 6.89 12.19
C LYS A 213 11.23 7.21 10.79
N ILE A 214 11.58 6.18 10.00
CA ILE A 214 12.08 6.34 8.62
C ILE A 214 10.93 6.66 7.68
N PHE A 215 9.82 5.96 7.83
CA PHE A 215 8.64 6.10 6.98
C PHE A 215 7.66 7.16 7.49
N ASP A 216 6.90 7.77 6.58
CA ASP A 216 5.93 8.82 6.91
C ASP A 216 4.71 8.27 7.64
N GLY A 217 4.37 7.00 7.41
CA GLY A 217 3.27 6.30 8.05
C GLY A 217 3.54 4.82 8.26
N VAL A 218 2.71 4.22 9.09
CA VAL A 218 2.72 2.78 9.38
C VAL A 218 1.33 2.22 9.09
N TRP A 219 1.28 1.02 8.54
CA TRP A 219 0.08 0.20 8.43
C TRP A 219 0.33 -1.17 9.04
N THR A 220 -0.75 -1.87 9.35
CA THR A 220 -0.65 -3.12 10.09
C THR A 220 -1.42 -4.23 9.39
N GLY A 221 -0.78 -5.36 9.14
CA GLY A 221 -1.46 -6.59 8.75
C GLY A 221 -2.33 -7.09 9.91
N THR A 222 -3.62 -7.21 9.66
CA THR A 222 -4.59 -7.70 10.66
C THR A 222 -5.29 -8.98 10.21
N GLU A 223 -4.70 -9.63 9.21
CA GLU A 223 -5.18 -10.89 8.68
C GLU A 223 -5.16 -11.97 9.77
N THR A 224 -6.28 -12.62 9.99
CA THR A 224 -6.41 -13.82 10.81
C THR A 224 -7.00 -14.91 9.94
N ARG A 225 -6.14 -15.82 9.49
CA ARG A 225 -6.54 -16.86 8.55
C ARG A 225 -7.14 -18.06 9.27
N ASP A 226 -7.57 -19.05 8.50
CA ASP A 226 -8.16 -20.28 9.01
C ASP A 226 -7.24 -20.96 10.03
N PRO A 227 -7.73 -21.31 11.25
CA PRO A 227 -6.93 -21.97 12.27
C PRO A 227 -6.47 -23.39 11.89
N SER A 228 -7.03 -23.98 10.85
CA SER A 228 -6.58 -25.29 10.32
C SER A 228 -5.37 -25.17 9.40
N SER A 229 -4.98 -23.97 9.00
CA SER A 229 -3.82 -23.72 8.14
C SER A 229 -2.53 -23.57 8.95
N ALA A 230 -1.38 -23.61 8.26
CA ALA A 230 -0.08 -23.32 8.86
C ALA A 230 0.07 -21.86 9.34
N GLN A 231 -0.86 -21.00 8.98
CA GLN A 231 -0.92 -19.59 9.39
C GLN A 231 -2.01 -19.35 10.45
N HIS A 232 -2.27 -20.35 11.29
CA HIS A 232 -3.16 -20.18 12.42
C HIS A 232 -2.67 -19.07 13.34
N LEU A 233 -3.52 -18.08 13.54
CA LEU A 233 -3.26 -16.92 14.39
C LEU A 233 -4.28 -16.87 15.52
N GLN A 234 -3.83 -16.34 16.64
CA GLN A 234 -4.67 -16.21 17.84
C GLN A 234 -5.82 -15.23 17.59
N ASN A 235 -6.95 -15.51 18.20
CA ASN A 235 -8.05 -14.55 18.28
C ASN A 235 -7.53 -13.24 18.90
N TYR A 236 -8.10 -12.12 18.51
CA TYR A 236 -7.69 -10.78 18.93
C TYR A 236 -6.27 -10.34 18.49
N LEU A 237 -5.54 -11.14 17.70
CA LEU A 237 -4.23 -10.71 17.22
C LEU A 237 -4.33 -9.42 16.40
N GLY A 238 -5.29 -9.33 15.48
CA GLY A 238 -5.53 -8.14 14.69
C GLY A 238 -5.74 -6.89 15.54
N TYR A 239 -6.56 -7.00 16.59
CA TYR A 239 -6.76 -5.90 17.56
C TYR A 239 -5.46 -5.51 18.26
N ASN A 240 -4.74 -6.49 18.80
CA ASN A 240 -3.50 -6.28 19.55
C ASN A 240 -2.44 -5.57 18.70
N ILE A 241 -2.19 -6.07 17.49
CA ILE A 241 -1.13 -5.55 16.65
C ILE A 241 -1.47 -4.14 16.13
N MET A 242 -2.74 -3.86 15.84
CA MET A 242 -3.22 -2.52 15.51
C MET A 242 -2.94 -1.52 16.64
N ARG A 243 -3.29 -1.87 17.88
CA ARG A 243 -3.07 -1.01 19.06
C ARG A 243 -1.59 -0.84 19.39
N TYR A 244 -0.81 -1.90 19.21
CA TYR A 244 0.63 -1.87 19.41
C TYR A 244 1.29 -0.87 18.46
N PHE A 245 1.02 -0.96 17.16
CA PHE A 245 1.60 -0.04 16.17
C PHE A 245 1.02 1.38 16.23
N GLU A 246 -0.21 1.56 16.67
CA GLU A 246 -0.74 2.90 16.95
C GLU A 246 0.09 3.59 18.05
N HIS A 247 0.40 2.87 19.11
CA HIS A 247 1.26 3.39 20.18
C HIS A 247 2.71 3.60 19.71
N LEU A 248 3.29 2.59 19.06
CA LEU A 248 4.69 2.60 18.63
C LEU A 248 4.98 3.72 17.62
N SER A 249 4.05 3.98 16.72
CA SER A 249 4.17 5.03 15.70
C SER A 249 3.80 6.43 16.19
N GLY A 250 3.42 6.58 17.46
CA GLY A 250 2.94 7.87 18.00
C GLY A 250 1.67 8.37 17.34
N GLY A 251 0.72 7.48 17.05
CA GLY A 251 -0.56 7.81 16.43
C GLY A 251 -0.52 7.89 14.89
N ARG A 252 0.51 7.37 14.23
CA ARG A 252 0.65 7.41 12.77
C ARG A 252 0.31 6.08 12.09
N ASN A 253 -0.35 5.13 12.79
CA ASN A 253 -0.88 3.93 12.18
C ASN A 253 -2.11 4.28 11.34
N GLY A 254 -1.97 4.24 10.00
CA GLY A 254 -3.00 4.65 9.07
C GLY A 254 -4.18 3.69 9.02
N GLY A 255 -3.95 2.39 9.16
CA GLY A 255 -5.02 1.42 9.05
C GLY A 255 -4.61 -0.02 9.23
N GLY A 256 -5.61 -0.89 9.09
CA GLY A 256 -5.47 -2.32 9.12
C GLY A 256 -5.74 -2.93 7.75
N TRP A 257 -5.03 -4.00 7.46
CA TRP A 257 -5.07 -4.71 6.20
C TRP A 257 -5.64 -6.10 6.42
N VAL A 258 -6.73 -6.43 5.75
CA VAL A 258 -7.42 -7.70 5.86
C VAL A 258 -7.48 -8.42 4.52
N ASP A 259 -7.43 -9.75 4.54
CA ASP A 259 -7.64 -10.56 3.34
C ASP A 259 -9.15 -10.67 3.04
N ALA A 260 -9.53 -10.36 1.80
CA ALA A 260 -10.92 -10.43 1.35
C ALA A 260 -11.34 -11.83 0.87
N GLY A 261 -10.39 -12.73 0.68
CA GLY A 261 -10.64 -14.09 0.20
C GLY A 261 -9.46 -15.02 0.45
N GLY A 262 -9.59 -16.24 -0.06
CA GLY A 262 -8.58 -17.28 0.04
C GLY A 262 -9.21 -18.66 0.27
N ILE A 263 -8.51 -19.72 -0.14
CA ILE A 263 -9.04 -21.11 -0.10
C ILE A 263 -9.37 -21.63 1.30
N PHE A 264 -8.83 -21.00 2.34
CA PHE A 264 -9.07 -21.36 3.75
C PHE A 264 -9.86 -20.30 4.51
N MET A 265 -10.40 -19.30 3.84
CA MET A 265 -11.17 -18.23 4.46
C MET A 265 -12.64 -18.67 4.63
N SER A 266 -13.14 -18.67 5.87
CA SER A 266 -14.57 -18.76 6.13
C SER A 266 -15.17 -17.37 6.33
N MET A 267 -16.49 -17.22 6.14
CA MET A 267 -17.18 -15.96 6.38
C MET A 267 -17.02 -15.47 7.83
N ASP A 268 -16.98 -16.39 8.79
CA ASP A 268 -16.77 -16.06 10.20
C ASP A 268 -15.38 -15.44 10.42
N ARG A 269 -14.35 -15.98 9.79
CA ARG A 269 -13.00 -15.46 9.88
C ARG A 269 -12.84 -14.13 9.16
N TYR A 270 -13.47 -14.01 8.01
CA TYR A 270 -13.51 -12.74 7.29
C TYR A 270 -14.19 -11.64 8.14
N ALA A 271 -15.34 -11.93 8.69
CA ALA A 271 -16.06 -11.01 9.59
C ALA A 271 -15.25 -10.68 10.86
N GLU A 272 -14.55 -11.66 11.44
CA GLU A 272 -13.73 -11.46 12.63
C GLU A 272 -12.58 -10.48 12.38
N GLN A 273 -11.80 -10.67 11.32
CA GLN A 273 -10.68 -9.74 11.05
C GLN A 273 -11.18 -8.32 10.74
N LEU A 274 -12.27 -8.16 10.01
CA LEU A 274 -12.89 -6.84 9.78
C LEU A 274 -13.34 -6.20 11.11
N HIS A 275 -14.02 -6.97 11.94
CA HIS A 275 -14.53 -6.50 13.23
C HIS A 275 -13.38 -6.09 14.17
N LEU A 276 -12.37 -6.96 14.34
CA LEU A 276 -11.23 -6.67 15.20
C LEU A 276 -10.43 -5.46 14.73
N THR A 277 -10.28 -5.29 13.41
CA THR A 277 -9.62 -4.12 12.80
C THR A 277 -10.42 -2.85 13.08
N ALA A 278 -11.74 -2.89 12.90
CA ALA A 278 -12.62 -1.73 13.14
C ALA A 278 -12.66 -1.32 14.62
N ILE A 279 -12.83 -2.27 15.56
CA ILE A 279 -12.86 -1.95 16.99
C ILE A 279 -11.50 -1.54 17.56
N ALA A 280 -10.41 -1.90 16.88
CA ALA A 280 -9.07 -1.38 17.19
C ALA A 280 -8.90 0.09 16.78
N GLN A 281 -9.95 0.72 16.23
CA GLN A 281 -9.97 2.11 15.79
C GLN A 281 -9.07 2.38 14.57
N ALA A 282 -9.02 1.43 13.63
CA ALA A 282 -8.39 1.67 12.35
C ALA A 282 -9.01 2.89 11.67
N ARG A 283 -8.19 3.81 11.16
CA ARG A 283 -8.64 4.98 10.39
C ARG A 283 -9.05 4.58 8.97
N ASP A 284 -8.47 3.50 8.50
CA ASP A 284 -8.71 2.93 7.18
C ASP A 284 -8.68 1.39 7.28
N VAL A 285 -9.58 0.72 6.59
CA VAL A 285 -9.64 -0.74 6.49
C VAL A 285 -9.37 -1.12 5.05
N MET A 286 -8.20 -1.70 4.80
CA MET A 286 -7.78 -2.17 3.48
C MET A 286 -8.29 -3.58 3.22
N LEU A 287 -8.95 -3.77 2.10
CA LEU A 287 -9.36 -5.07 1.58
C LEU A 287 -8.35 -5.56 0.54
N PHE A 288 -7.66 -6.62 0.84
CA PHE A 288 -6.77 -7.31 -0.08
C PHE A 288 -7.47 -8.59 -0.59
N ALA A 289 -7.76 -8.67 -1.85
CA ALA A 289 -7.43 -7.77 -2.92
C ALA A 289 -8.59 -7.65 -3.93
N TYR A 290 -8.46 -6.70 -4.85
CA TYR A 290 -9.44 -6.39 -5.90
C TYR A 290 -9.97 -7.65 -6.63
N ASN A 291 -9.06 -8.54 -7.05
CA ASN A 291 -9.44 -9.78 -7.74
C ASN A 291 -10.29 -10.71 -6.86
N GLN A 292 -10.04 -10.78 -5.56
CA GLN A 292 -10.78 -11.61 -4.62
C GLN A 292 -12.20 -11.09 -4.41
N LEU A 293 -12.40 -9.77 -4.49
CA LEU A 293 -13.72 -9.14 -4.43
C LEU A 293 -14.57 -9.38 -5.69
N LEU A 294 -13.98 -9.89 -6.77
CA LEU A 294 -14.72 -10.25 -7.99
C LEU A 294 -15.30 -11.67 -7.93
N GLU A 295 -14.86 -12.47 -6.97
CA GLU A 295 -15.21 -13.89 -6.85
C GLU A 295 -16.33 -14.14 -5.80
N VAL A 296 -16.84 -13.09 -5.18
CA VAL A 296 -17.82 -13.17 -4.07
C VAL A 296 -19.26 -13.10 -4.59
#